data_10833409392813584cc4983e3745df7e
#
_entry.id   10833409392813584cc4983e3745df7e
#
_cell.length_a   1.000
_cell.length_b   1.000
_cell.length_c   1.000
_cell.angle_alpha   90.00
_cell.angle_beta   90.00
_cell.angle_gamma   90.00
#
_symmetry.space_group_name_H-M   'P 1'
#
loop_
_entity.id
_entity.type
_entity.pdbx_description
1 polymer ?
#
loop_
_entity_poly.entity_id
_entity_poly.type
_entity_poly.pdbx_seq_one_letter_code
_entity_poly.pdbx_strand_id
1 'polypeptide(L)'
;ACWPGKIKPSSLSDQVICLNDLFATCADLLGKDLPPDAAEDSVSILPALLGKAKAPVREATIHQAPAGLAIRQGDWKLITLRNGTRELYNLKNDLSETRNLLEKNKEEAAGLQKLLQSYIDKGRSTPGPAQKNEFDFDLEKSGDKKRNKKNKKNPSEEK
;
A
#
# COMPACT_ATOMS: atom_id res chain seq x y z
N ALA A 1 6.64 1.38 20.89
CA ALA A 1 8.11 1.24 20.99
C ALA A 1 8.59 1.76 22.35
N CYS A 2 9.57 1.09 22.94
CA CYS A 2 10.19 1.50 24.20
C CYS A 2 11.71 1.50 24.02
N TRP A 3 12.33 2.65 24.29
CA TRP A 3 13.79 2.80 24.26
C TRP A 3 14.20 3.86 25.29
N PRO A 4 14.49 3.44 26.54
CA PRO A 4 14.81 4.36 27.62
C PRO A 4 15.99 5.29 27.26
N GLY A 5 15.84 6.57 27.55
CA GLY A 5 16.84 7.61 27.22
C GLY A 5 16.91 8.03 25.74
N LYS A 6 16.16 7.40 24.84
CA LYS A 6 16.11 7.75 23.40
C LYS A 6 14.72 8.15 22.95
N ILE A 7 13.69 7.37 23.27
CA ILE A 7 12.29 7.68 22.96
C ILE A 7 11.66 8.31 24.20
N LYS A 8 11.07 9.50 24.03
CA LYS A 8 10.37 10.20 25.11
C LYS A 8 9.18 9.38 25.58
N PRO A 9 9.03 9.09 26.89
CA PRO A 9 7.88 8.41 27.42
C PRO A 9 6.57 9.12 27.04
N SER A 10 5.52 8.34 26.75
CA SER A 10 4.18 8.82 26.36
C SER A 10 4.16 9.74 25.13
N SER A 11 5.20 9.70 24.28
CA SER A 11 5.17 10.43 23.01
C SER A 11 4.28 9.71 21.99
N LEU A 12 3.62 10.51 21.12
CA LEU A 12 2.79 10.05 20.02
C LEU A 12 3.39 10.52 18.70
N SER A 13 3.13 9.78 17.64
CA SER A 13 3.51 10.13 16.28
C SER A 13 2.42 9.71 15.30
N ASP A 14 2.01 10.61 14.41
CA ASP A 14 1.02 10.37 13.36
C ASP A 14 1.69 9.91 12.03
N GLN A 15 2.96 9.56 12.07
CA GLN A 15 3.68 9.07 10.90
C GLN A 15 3.09 7.74 10.43
N VAL A 16 2.82 7.65 9.11
CA VAL A 16 2.40 6.39 8.48
C VAL A 16 3.61 5.48 8.40
N ILE A 17 3.54 4.33 9.06
CA ILE A 17 4.61 3.35 9.14
C ILE A 17 4.08 1.94 8.86
N CYS A 18 4.98 1.01 8.57
CA CYS A 18 4.67 -0.39 8.33
C CYS A 18 5.66 -1.29 9.10
N LEU A 19 5.32 -2.54 9.37
CA LEU A 19 6.21 -3.44 10.12
C LEU A 19 7.52 -3.75 9.37
N ASN A 20 7.48 -3.82 8.04
CA ASN A 20 8.68 -4.02 7.23
C ASN A 20 9.69 -2.86 7.34
N ASP A 21 9.25 -1.68 7.81
CA ASP A 21 10.14 -0.53 8.05
C ASP A 21 11.19 -0.78 9.15
N LEU A 22 10.97 -1.80 9.98
CA LEU A 22 11.95 -2.19 11.00
C LEU A 22 13.28 -2.64 10.39
N PHE A 23 13.27 -3.23 9.19
CA PHE A 23 14.50 -3.70 8.55
C PHE A 23 15.44 -2.52 8.21
N ALA A 24 14.94 -1.52 7.48
CA ALA A 24 15.72 -0.31 7.18
C ALA A 24 16.05 0.49 8.45
N THR A 25 15.16 0.48 9.45
CA THR A 25 15.41 1.14 10.75
C THR A 25 16.57 0.50 11.51
N CYS A 26 16.68 -0.83 11.50
CA CYS A 26 17.81 -1.53 12.12
C CYS A 26 19.11 -1.25 11.39
N ALA A 27 19.10 -1.20 10.06
CA ALA A 27 20.28 -0.83 9.28
C ALA A 27 20.75 0.60 9.61
N ASP A 28 19.83 1.56 9.65
CA ASP A 28 20.08 2.95 10.00
C ASP A 28 20.66 3.09 11.43
N LEU A 29 20.11 2.35 12.40
CA LEU A 29 20.62 2.28 13.77
C LEU A 29 22.06 1.78 13.84
N LEU A 30 22.44 0.86 12.98
CA LEU A 30 23.78 0.28 12.92
C LEU A 30 24.72 1.08 12.01
N GLY A 31 24.26 2.18 11.40
CA GLY A 31 25.02 2.97 10.43
C GLY A 31 25.44 2.16 9.21
N LYS A 32 24.56 1.26 8.75
CA LYS A 32 24.79 0.39 7.59
C LYS A 32 23.89 0.79 6.44
N ASP A 33 24.49 0.96 5.28
CA ASP A 33 23.76 1.10 4.04
C ASP A 33 23.19 -0.26 3.60
N LEU A 34 21.97 -0.24 3.09
CA LEU A 34 21.34 -1.42 2.49
C LEU A 34 21.73 -1.53 1.01
N PRO A 35 21.98 -2.75 0.51
CA PRO A 35 22.19 -2.93 -0.92
C PRO A 35 20.94 -2.54 -1.72
N PRO A 36 21.10 -2.09 -2.99
CA PRO A 36 20.00 -1.58 -3.81
C PRO A 36 18.86 -2.56 -4.07
N ASP A 37 19.15 -3.86 -3.97
CA ASP A 37 18.25 -5.00 -4.17
C ASP A 37 17.69 -5.57 -2.87
N ALA A 38 17.83 -4.84 -1.76
CA ALA A 38 17.26 -5.22 -0.47
C ALA A 38 16.33 -4.12 0.07
N ALA A 39 15.36 -4.55 0.87
CA ALA A 39 14.41 -3.65 1.55
C ALA A 39 13.62 -2.75 0.60
N GLU A 40 13.15 -3.31 -0.50
CA GLU A 40 12.45 -2.59 -1.60
C GLU A 40 11.25 -1.77 -1.12
N ASP A 41 10.65 -2.17 0.00
CA ASP A 41 9.49 -1.51 0.60
C ASP A 41 9.72 -1.05 2.04
N SER A 42 10.97 -1.06 2.51
CA SER A 42 11.34 -0.69 3.88
C SER A 42 11.95 0.69 3.92
N VAL A 43 11.46 1.55 4.81
CA VAL A 43 11.97 2.90 5.05
C VAL A 43 12.36 3.04 6.51
N SER A 44 13.49 3.68 6.80
CA SER A 44 13.85 3.93 8.20
C SER A 44 12.84 4.86 8.88
N ILE A 45 12.24 4.36 9.95
CA ILE A 45 11.36 5.13 10.84
C ILE A 45 12.12 5.68 12.06
N LEU A 46 13.44 5.58 12.08
CA LEU A 46 14.26 6.07 13.20
C LEU A 46 14.01 7.56 13.51
N PRO A 47 13.89 8.47 12.51
CA PRO A 47 13.54 9.86 12.78
C PRO A 47 12.18 10.02 13.48
N ALA A 48 11.19 9.19 13.12
CA ALA A 48 9.86 9.22 13.76
C ALA A 48 9.92 8.69 15.20
N LEU A 49 10.66 7.59 15.45
CA LEU A 49 10.84 7.02 16.78
C LEU A 49 11.53 7.99 17.74
N LEU A 50 12.49 8.78 17.23
CA LEU A 50 13.22 9.76 18.01
C LEU A 50 12.53 11.14 18.11
N GLY A 51 11.34 11.30 17.53
CA GLY A 51 10.62 12.58 17.49
C GLY A 51 11.32 13.66 16.65
N LYS A 52 12.15 13.26 15.68
CA LYS A 52 12.95 14.14 14.81
C LYS A 52 12.43 14.26 13.39
N ALA A 53 11.38 13.49 13.01
CA ALA A 53 10.79 13.56 11.69
C ALA A 53 10.13 14.93 11.46
N LYS A 54 10.62 15.67 10.44
CA LYS A 54 10.09 16.99 10.05
C LYS A 54 9.12 16.92 8.88
N ALA A 55 9.03 15.78 8.24
CA ALA A 55 8.17 15.46 7.09
C ALA A 55 7.73 14.00 7.21
N PRO A 56 6.75 13.54 6.41
CA PRO A 56 6.42 12.12 6.33
C PRO A 56 7.65 11.29 6.01
N VAL A 57 7.90 10.22 6.79
CA VAL A 57 9.07 9.34 6.59
C VAL A 57 8.94 8.48 5.34
N ARG A 58 7.70 8.32 4.81
CA ARG A 58 7.42 7.62 3.57
C ARG A 58 6.22 8.22 2.86
N GLU A 59 6.17 8.03 1.55
CA GLU A 59 5.10 8.55 0.70
C GLU A 59 3.79 7.79 0.91
N ALA A 60 3.84 6.47 0.88
CA ALA A 60 2.68 5.61 1.04
C ALA A 60 3.06 4.25 1.61
N THR A 61 2.07 3.50 2.11
CA THR A 61 2.19 2.08 2.46
C THR A 61 1.34 1.22 1.53
N ILE A 62 1.84 0.03 1.20
CA ILE A 62 1.10 -0.98 0.45
C ILE A 62 0.89 -2.19 1.34
N HIS A 63 -0.32 -2.75 1.29
CA HIS A 63 -0.68 -3.96 2.01
C HIS A 63 -1.29 -4.96 1.03
N GLN A 64 -0.74 -6.15 1.02
CA GLN A 64 -1.25 -7.26 0.22
C GLN A 64 -2.04 -8.22 1.08
N ALA A 65 -3.19 -8.64 0.57
CA ALA A 65 -4.00 -9.69 1.13
C ALA A 65 -4.45 -10.66 0.00
N PRO A 66 -4.90 -11.88 0.32
CA PRO A 66 -5.43 -12.79 -0.70
C PRO A 66 -6.54 -12.17 -1.55
N ALA A 67 -7.33 -11.26 -0.97
CA ALA A 67 -8.44 -10.58 -1.65
C ALA A 67 -7.98 -9.46 -2.61
N GLY A 68 -6.81 -8.85 -2.40
CA GLY A 68 -6.36 -7.72 -3.22
C GLY A 68 -5.21 -6.93 -2.61
N LEU A 69 -5.05 -5.71 -3.09
CA LEU A 69 -4.06 -4.74 -2.62
C LEU A 69 -4.74 -3.52 -2.01
N ALA A 70 -4.11 -2.93 -1.03
CA ALA A 70 -4.47 -1.62 -0.52
C ALA A 70 -3.25 -0.70 -0.53
N ILE A 71 -3.46 0.57 -0.91
CA ILE A 71 -2.47 1.64 -0.77
C ILE A 71 -3.02 2.71 0.16
N ARG A 72 -2.19 3.19 1.07
CA ARG A 72 -2.48 4.34 1.94
C ARG A 72 -1.46 5.43 1.73
N GLN A 73 -1.93 6.64 1.44
CA GLN A 73 -1.13 7.85 1.39
C GLN A 73 -1.80 8.91 2.28
N GLY A 74 -1.10 9.34 3.31
CA GLY A 74 -1.69 10.25 4.30
C GLY A 74 -2.97 9.69 4.94
N ASP A 75 -4.06 10.45 4.79
CA ASP A 75 -5.38 10.11 5.34
C ASP A 75 -6.19 9.18 4.42
N TRP A 76 -5.80 9.03 3.17
CA TRP A 76 -6.56 8.27 2.19
C TRP A 76 -6.06 6.84 2.04
N LYS A 77 -7.00 5.91 1.92
CA LYS A 77 -6.75 4.48 1.65
C LYS A 77 -7.63 4.01 0.49
N LEU A 78 -6.98 3.51 -0.56
CA LEU A 78 -7.64 2.84 -1.68
C LEU A 78 -7.42 1.33 -1.55
N ILE A 79 -8.50 0.57 -1.62
CA ILE A 79 -8.48 -0.89 -1.68
C ILE A 79 -8.87 -1.30 -3.10
N THR A 80 -8.10 -2.19 -3.73
CA THR A 80 -8.40 -2.79 -5.03
C THR A 80 -8.45 -4.29 -4.87
N LEU A 81 -9.66 -4.84 -4.97
CA LEU A 81 -9.89 -6.28 -4.85
C LEU A 81 -9.65 -7.00 -6.19
N ARG A 82 -9.26 -8.27 -6.12
CA ARG A 82 -9.03 -9.11 -7.32
C ARG A 82 -10.25 -9.29 -8.23
N ASN A 83 -11.45 -9.01 -7.73
CA ASN A 83 -12.69 -9.06 -8.50
C ASN A 83 -13.00 -7.72 -9.21
N GLY A 84 -12.12 -6.74 -9.13
CA GLY A 84 -12.25 -5.42 -9.71
C GLY A 84 -13.04 -4.41 -8.86
N THR A 85 -13.53 -4.82 -7.70
CA THR A 85 -14.16 -3.87 -6.77
C THR A 85 -13.09 -2.96 -6.18
N ARG A 86 -13.40 -1.68 -6.09
CA ARG A 86 -12.55 -0.67 -5.45
C ARG A 86 -13.31 0.05 -4.36
N GLU A 87 -12.60 0.43 -3.31
CA GLU A 87 -13.14 1.13 -2.17
C GLU A 87 -12.16 2.20 -1.74
N LEU A 88 -12.65 3.41 -1.44
CA LEU A 88 -11.84 4.54 -0.99
C LEU A 88 -12.33 5.01 0.37
N TYR A 89 -11.40 5.17 1.30
CA TYR A 89 -11.69 5.60 2.67
C TYR A 89 -10.82 6.78 3.08
N ASN A 90 -11.37 7.67 3.92
CA ASN A 90 -10.61 8.72 4.59
C ASN A 90 -10.44 8.33 6.06
N LEU A 91 -9.26 7.82 6.41
CA LEU A 91 -8.96 7.25 7.73
C LEU A 91 -8.89 8.30 8.84
N LYS A 92 -8.76 9.59 8.52
CA LYS A 92 -8.83 10.66 9.53
C LYS A 92 -10.21 10.77 10.15
N ASN A 93 -11.25 10.53 9.35
CA ASN A 93 -12.65 10.73 9.76
C ASN A 93 -13.41 9.41 9.92
N ASP A 94 -12.82 8.30 9.45
CA ASP A 94 -13.47 6.98 9.40
C ASP A 94 -12.42 5.86 9.51
N LEU A 95 -11.87 5.68 10.71
CA LEU A 95 -10.87 4.62 10.98
C LEU A 95 -11.43 3.21 10.81
N SER A 96 -12.75 3.06 10.92
CA SER A 96 -13.43 1.76 10.80
C SER A 96 -13.81 1.42 9.36
N GLU A 97 -13.48 2.28 8.38
CA GLU A 97 -13.71 2.03 6.95
C GLU A 97 -15.18 1.70 6.64
N THR A 98 -16.11 2.46 7.25
CA THR A 98 -17.56 2.20 7.15
C THR A 98 -18.22 2.88 5.96
N ARG A 99 -17.58 3.94 5.41
CA ARG A 99 -18.14 4.77 4.33
C ARG A 99 -17.23 4.78 3.12
N ASN A 100 -17.59 4.01 2.09
CA ASN A 100 -16.88 4.05 0.82
C ASN A 100 -17.12 5.40 0.12
N LEU A 101 -16.06 6.16 -0.11
CA LEU A 101 -16.06 7.50 -0.70
C LEU A 101 -15.66 7.50 -2.18
N LEU A 102 -15.49 6.34 -2.82
CA LEU A 102 -14.97 6.20 -4.19
C LEU A 102 -15.73 7.08 -5.20
N GLU A 103 -17.07 7.02 -5.18
CA GLU A 103 -17.90 7.75 -6.14
C GLU A 103 -17.81 9.27 -5.98
N LYS A 104 -17.52 9.75 -4.77
CA LYS A 104 -17.43 11.19 -4.46
C LYS A 104 -16.03 11.77 -4.64
N ASN A 105 -14.98 10.93 -4.69
CA ASN A 105 -13.59 11.36 -4.70
C ASN A 105 -12.81 10.57 -5.77
N LYS A 106 -13.28 10.60 -7.01
CA LYS A 106 -12.71 9.82 -8.14
C LYS A 106 -11.29 10.26 -8.48
N GLU A 107 -10.98 11.53 -8.35
CA GLU A 107 -9.64 12.07 -8.63
C GLU A 107 -8.62 11.55 -7.61
N GLU A 108 -8.97 11.55 -6.33
CA GLU A 108 -8.13 11.01 -5.26
C GLU A 108 -7.88 9.51 -5.46
N ALA A 109 -8.94 8.76 -5.77
CA ALA A 109 -8.83 7.33 -6.07
C ALA A 109 -7.93 7.07 -7.30
N ALA A 110 -8.05 7.90 -8.35
CA ALA A 110 -7.22 7.78 -9.54
C ALA A 110 -5.74 8.09 -9.24
N GLY A 111 -5.46 9.10 -8.40
CA GLY A 111 -4.11 9.42 -7.93
C GLY A 111 -3.48 8.24 -7.18
N LEU A 112 -4.18 7.68 -6.22
CA LEU A 112 -3.72 6.52 -5.45
C LEU A 112 -3.54 5.27 -6.33
N GLN A 113 -4.44 5.04 -7.29
CA GLN A 113 -4.31 3.93 -8.23
C GLN A 113 -3.07 4.08 -9.12
N LYS A 114 -2.80 5.29 -9.63
CA LYS A 114 -1.60 5.58 -10.42
C LYS A 114 -0.32 5.37 -9.60
N LEU A 115 -0.32 5.80 -8.34
CA LEU A 115 0.82 5.59 -7.44
C LEU A 115 1.03 4.10 -7.18
N LEU A 116 -0.03 3.34 -6.86
CA LEU A 116 0.03 1.90 -6.67
C LEU A 116 0.57 1.18 -7.91
N GLN A 117 0.07 1.54 -9.12
CA GLN A 117 0.57 0.98 -10.37
C GLN A 117 2.06 1.26 -10.56
N SER A 118 2.51 2.48 -10.25
CA SER A 118 3.94 2.83 -10.37
C SER A 118 4.84 1.99 -9.47
N TYR A 119 4.36 1.60 -8.29
CA TYR A 119 5.10 0.72 -7.38
C TYR A 119 5.11 -0.73 -7.88
N ILE A 120 3.98 -1.20 -8.42
CA ILE A 120 3.89 -2.53 -9.06
C ILE A 120 4.88 -2.60 -10.24
N ASP A 121 4.88 -1.60 -11.12
CA ASP A 121 5.75 -1.58 -12.31
C ASP A 121 7.24 -1.54 -11.94
N LYS A 122 7.57 -0.87 -10.85
CA LYS A 122 8.95 -0.78 -10.33
C LYS A 122 9.35 -1.98 -9.47
N GLY A 123 8.39 -2.76 -8.97
CA GLY A 123 8.63 -3.83 -8.01
C GLY A 123 9.14 -3.32 -6.66
N ARG A 124 8.89 -2.03 -6.34
CA ARG A 124 9.32 -1.41 -5.08
C ARG A 124 8.62 -0.08 -4.81
N SER A 125 8.48 0.29 -3.55
CA SER A 125 7.94 1.59 -3.11
C SER A 125 9.00 2.58 -2.63
N THR A 126 10.28 2.18 -2.61
CA THR A 126 11.42 3.02 -2.23
C THR A 126 12.27 3.43 -3.42
N PRO A 127 13.14 4.47 -3.32
CA PRO A 127 14.11 4.78 -4.37
C PRO A 127 15.08 3.63 -4.62
N GLY A 128 15.44 3.41 -5.90
CA GLY A 128 16.41 2.39 -6.31
C GLY A 128 16.07 1.77 -7.67
N PRO A 129 16.88 0.81 -8.14
CA PRO A 129 16.64 0.10 -9.40
C PRO A 129 15.35 -0.72 -9.32
N ALA A 130 14.65 -0.83 -10.45
CA ALA A 130 13.45 -1.65 -10.55
C ALA A 130 13.75 -3.11 -10.19
N GLN A 131 12.83 -3.74 -9.49
CA GLN A 131 12.88 -5.13 -9.07
C GLN A 131 11.78 -5.93 -9.75
N LYS A 132 11.98 -7.24 -9.89
CA LYS A 132 10.97 -8.12 -10.43
C LYS A 132 10.00 -8.55 -9.33
N ASN A 133 8.70 -8.34 -9.58
CA ASN A 133 7.68 -8.90 -8.69
C ASN A 133 7.66 -10.44 -8.77
N GLU A 134 7.45 -11.10 -7.65
CA GLU A 134 7.23 -12.54 -7.59
C GLU A 134 5.86 -12.95 -8.19
N PHE A 135 4.89 -12.05 -8.12
CA PHE A 135 3.53 -12.27 -8.60
C PHE A 135 3.07 -11.12 -9.50
N ASP A 136 2.45 -11.47 -10.62
CA ASP A 136 1.77 -10.50 -11.46
C ASP A 136 0.46 -10.05 -10.78
N PHE A 137 0.35 -8.76 -10.55
CA PHE A 137 -0.88 -8.13 -10.11
C PHE A 137 -1.31 -7.09 -11.14
N ASP A 138 -2.41 -7.37 -11.84
CA ASP A 138 -2.97 -6.49 -12.86
C ASP A 138 -4.20 -5.79 -12.28
N LEU A 139 -4.07 -4.48 -12.02
CA LEU A 139 -5.14 -3.66 -11.47
C LEU A 139 -6.32 -3.49 -12.45
N GLU A 140 -6.08 -3.63 -13.77
CA GLU A 140 -7.10 -3.46 -14.80
C GLU A 140 -7.88 -4.74 -15.07
N LYS A 141 -7.19 -5.89 -15.11
CA LYS A 141 -7.83 -7.21 -15.34
C LYS A 141 -8.73 -7.68 -14.19
N SER A 142 -8.57 -7.08 -13.02
CA SER A 142 -9.45 -7.36 -11.87
C SER A 142 -10.93 -7.05 -12.15
N GLY A 143 -11.26 -6.19 -13.15
CA GLY A 143 -12.64 -5.79 -13.50
C GLY A 143 -13.39 -6.68 -14.48
N ASP A 144 -12.70 -7.42 -15.36
CA ASP A 144 -13.31 -7.98 -16.57
C ASP A 144 -13.88 -9.42 -16.45
N LYS A 145 -13.64 -10.12 -15.35
CA LYS A 145 -14.10 -11.52 -15.22
C LYS A 145 -15.62 -11.70 -15.04
N LYS A 146 -16.39 -10.64 -14.84
CA LYS A 146 -17.87 -10.76 -14.72
C LYS A 146 -18.62 -10.68 -16.05
N ARG A 147 -18.00 -10.29 -17.17
CA ARG A 147 -18.71 -10.07 -18.45
C ARG A 147 -18.86 -11.33 -19.31
N ASN A 148 -17.99 -12.34 -19.14
CA ASN A 148 -17.95 -13.50 -20.05
C ASN A 148 -18.70 -14.77 -19.61
N LYS A 149 -19.44 -14.75 -18.48
CA LYS A 149 -20.22 -15.92 -18.03
C LYS A 149 -21.69 -15.95 -18.49
N LYS A 150 -22.18 -14.91 -19.21
CA LYS A 150 -23.60 -14.85 -19.65
C LYS A 150 -23.85 -15.29 -21.09
N ASN A 151 -22.86 -15.71 -21.88
CA ASN A 151 -23.03 -16.07 -23.28
C ASN A 151 -22.62 -17.50 -23.65
N LYS A 152 -22.71 -18.45 -22.71
CA LYS A 152 -22.80 -19.88 -23.12
C LYS A 152 -24.19 -20.39 -22.82
N LYS A 153 -25.15 -20.03 -23.68
CA LYS A 153 -26.37 -20.81 -23.87
C LYS A 153 -25.99 -22.11 -24.58
N ASN A 154 -26.38 -23.21 -23.99
CA ASN A 154 -26.32 -24.54 -24.58
C ASN A 154 -27.07 -24.56 -25.91
N PRO A 155 -26.52 -25.16 -26.96
CA PRO A 155 -27.30 -25.72 -28.05
C PRO A 155 -27.45 -27.21 -27.79
N SER A 156 -28.66 -27.68 -28.11
CA SER A 156 -29.03 -29.07 -28.33
C SER A 156 -29.75 -29.82 -27.22
N GLU A 157 -31.07 -29.82 -27.38
CA GLU A 157 -31.87 -31.03 -27.37
C GLU A 157 -32.93 -30.87 -28.45
N GLU A 158 -32.62 -31.35 -29.62
CA GLU A 158 -33.56 -31.87 -30.62
C GLU A 158 -33.05 -33.25 -31.03
N LYS A 159 -33.66 -34.25 -30.49
CA LYS A 159 -34.18 -35.47 -31.18
C LYS A 159 -34.74 -36.43 -30.15
#